data_e721cbc19358ca12ac808de4cdc59cd3
#
_entry.id   e721cbc19358ca12ac808de4cdc59cd3
#
_cell.length_a   1.000
_cell.length_b   1.000
_cell.length_c   1.000
_cell.angle_alpha   90.00
_cell.angle_beta   90.00
_cell.angle_gamma   90.00
#
_symmetry.space_group_name_H-M   'P 1'
#
loop_
_entity.id
_entity.type
_entity.pdbx_description
1 polymer ?
#
loop_
_entity_poly.entity_id
_entity_poly.type
_entity_poly.pdbx_seq_one_letter_code
_entity_poly.pdbx_strand_id
1 'polypeptide(L)'
;MRIGICTGGGDCPGLNAALRAVVKCGVNSYGMEIIGIHDSFNGLVERPMRTRKLSPNDVVEILPRGGTILGTYNKGDNLEAKHREKRIKAIISAFNQLKLEALIVVGGEGTQSIAHHLVDRGI
;
A
#
# COMPACT_ATOMS: atom_id res chain seq x y z
N MET A 1 1.35 7.96 14.94
CA MET A 1 0.63 7.84 13.66
C MET A 1 1.01 6.53 12.99
N ARG A 2 0.02 5.79 12.52
CA ARG A 2 0.21 4.50 11.83
C ARG A 2 -0.23 4.64 10.39
N ILE A 3 0.70 4.43 9.45
CA ILE A 3 0.49 4.65 8.02
C ILE A 3 0.68 3.36 7.26
N GLY A 4 -0.27 3.04 6.38
CA GLY A 4 -0.13 1.97 5.41
C GLY A 4 0.61 2.45 4.15
N ILE A 5 1.37 1.55 3.52
CA ILE A 5 1.96 1.81 2.20
C ILE A 5 1.84 0.58 1.32
N CYS A 6 1.41 0.78 0.09
CA CYS A 6 1.41 -0.26 -0.93
C CYS A 6 1.93 0.25 -2.27
N THR A 7 2.39 -0.69 -3.09
CA THR A 7 2.78 -0.47 -4.47
C THR A 7 1.89 -1.29 -5.39
N GLY A 8 1.42 -0.72 -6.48
CA GLY A 8 0.49 -1.37 -7.40
C GLY A 8 0.78 -1.06 -8.85
N GLY A 9 0.05 -1.73 -9.74
CA GLY A 9 0.24 -1.59 -11.17
C GLY A 9 1.47 -2.30 -11.71
N GLY A 10 1.93 -1.86 -12.88
CA GLY A 10 3.13 -2.41 -13.51
C GLY A 10 4.40 -2.03 -12.75
N ASP A 11 5.41 -2.89 -12.86
CA ASP A 11 6.72 -2.62 -12.28
C ASP A 11 7.40 -1.44 -12.99
N CYS A 12 8.01 -0.56 -12.21
CA CYS A 12 8.78 0.56 -12.74
C CYS A 12 10.00 0.86 -11.85
N PRO A 13 11.07 1.46 -12.40
CA PRO A 13 12.21 1.87 -11.59
C PRO A 13 11.82 2.87 -10.50
N GLY A 14 12.40 2.73 -9.31
CA GLY A 14 12.23 3.68 -8.22
C GLY A 14 11.21 3.31 -7.16
N LEU A 15 10.44 2.22 -7.30
CA LEU A 15 9.47 1.79 -6.28
C LEU A 15 10.14 1.50 -4.94
N ASN A 16 11.21 0.72 -4.93
CA ASN A 16 11.97 0.43 -3.71
C ASN A 16 12.64 1.68 -3.12
N ALA A 17 13.12 2.60 -3.94
CA ALA A 17 13.67 3.87 -3.48
C ALA A 17 12.59 4.73 -2.78
N ALA A 18 11.37 4.77 -3.32
CA ALA A 18 10.24 5.45 -2.71
C ALA A 18 9.85 4.81 -1.37
N LEU A 19 9.73 3.48 -1.32
CA LEU A 19 9.47 2.73 -0.09
C LEU A 19 10.52 3.03 0.99
N ARG A 20 11.79 3.00 0.61
CA ARG A 20 12.91 3.32 1.52
C ARG A 20 12.78 4.74 2.08
N ALA A 21 12.50 5.72 1.23
CA ALA A 21 12.36 7.11 1.64
C ALA A 21 11.20 7.27 2.65
N VAL A 22 10.05 6.69 2.38
CA VAL A 22 8.88 6.73 3.28
C VAL A 22 9.19 6.08 4.62
N VAL A 23 9.77 4.88 4.62
CA VAL A 23 10.08 4.16 5.86
C VAL A 23 11.13 4.91 6.69
N LYS A 24 12.23 5.31 6.07
CA LYS A 24 13.31 6.02 6.80
C LYS A 24 12.84 7.36 7.34
N CYS A 25 12.17 8.16 6.54
CA CYS A 25 11.66 9.46 6.95
C CYS A 25 10.55 9.30 8.00
N GLY A 26 9.56 8.45 7.74
CA GLY A 26 8.43 8.26 8.65
C GLY A 26 8.88 7.77 10.02
N VAL A 27 9.73 6.75 10.07
CA VAL A 27 10.19 6.18 11.34
C VAL A 27 11.18 7.08 12.06
N ASN A 28 12.25 7.50 11.36
CA ASN A 28 13.38 8.19 12.02
C ASN A 28 13.08 9.65 12.35
N SER A 29 12.33 10.35 11.47
CA SER A 29 12.08 11.79 11.65
C SER A 29 10.76 12.09 12.35
N TYR A 30 9.77 11.21 12.22
CA TYR A 30 8.41 11.46 12.73
C TYR A 30 7.90 10.40 13.70
N GLY A 31 8.66 9.35 14.00
CA GLY A 31 8.25 8.29 14.93
C GLY A 31 6.99 7.52 14.48
N MET A 32 6.74 7.45 13.18
CA MET A 32 5.57 6.77 12.63
C MET A 32 5.76 5.25 12.60
N GLU A 33 4.66 4.52 12.71
CA GLU A 33 4.62 3.11 12.34
C GLU A 33 4.25 2.98 10.86
N ILE A 34 5.10 2.34 10.08
CA ILE A 34 4.84 2.09 8.66
C ILE A 34 4.46 0.62 8.46
N ILE A 35 3.27 0.40 7.94
CA ILE A 35 2.73 -0.93 7.64
C ILE A 35 2.79 -1.16 6.13
N GLY A 36 3.69 -2.02 5.70
CA GLY A 36 3.76 -2.47 4.31
C GLY A 36 2.62 -3.44 3.99
N ILE A 37 1.94 -3.18 2.90
CA ILE A 37 0.82 -3.99 2.41
C ILE A 37 1.28 -4.71 1.15
N HIS A 38 1.22 -6.04 1.14
CA HIS A 38 1.70 -6.86 0.04
C HIS A 38 0.72 -6.88 -1.14
N ASP A 39 1.28 -6.91 -2.36
CA ASP A 39 0.55 -7.03 -3.62
C ASP A 39 -0.58 -6.01 -3.77
N SER A 40 -0.21 -4.72 -3.64
CA SER A 40 -1.17 -3.61 -3.71
C SER A 40 -2.27 -3.76 -2.63
N PHE A 41 -3.50 -3.46 -2.97
CA PHE A 41 -4.63 -3.60 -2.05
C PHE A 41 -4.98 -5.06 -1.70
N ASN A 42 -4.44 -6.04 -2.42
CA ASN A 42 -4.74 -7.46 -2.16
C ASN A 42 -4.35 -7.87 -0.74
N GLY A 43 -3.24 -7.37 -0.24
CA GLY A 43 -2.82 -7.66 1.13
C GLY A 43 -3.84 -7.23 2.19
N LEU A 44 -4.70 -6.27 1.89
CA LEU A 44 -5.81 -5.85 2.76
C LEU A 44 -7.08 -6.68 2.57
N VAL A 45 -7.32 -7.16 1.35
CA VAL A 45 -8.56 -7.87 0.99
C VAL A 45 -8.48 -9.35 1.34
N GLU A 46 -7.31 -9.95 1.21
CA GLU A 46 -7.09 -11.37 1.53
C GLU A 46 -7.23 -11.67 3.02
N ARG A 47 -7.56 -12.92 3.33
CA ARG A 47 -7.63 -13.41 4.71
C ARG A 47 -6.81 -14.71 4.84
N PRO A 48 -5.80 -14.72 5.74
CA PRO A 48 -5.35 -13.60 6.58
C PRO A 48 -4.75 -12.45 5.75
N MET A 49 -4.83 -11.22 6.27
CA MET A 49 -4.22 -10.06 5.63
C MET A 49 -2.70 -10.25 5.50
N ARG A 50 -2.15 -9.83 4.35
CA ARG A 50 -0.70 -9.88 4.11
C ARG A 50 -0.08 -8.50 4.29
N THR A 51 0.21 -8.18 5.53
CA THR A 51 0.83 -6.92 5.93
C THR A 51 1.99 -7.18 6.89
N ARG A 52 2.95 -6.28 6.92
CA ARG A 52 4.02 -6.32 7.91
C ARG A 52 4.45 -4.91 8.33
N LYS A 53 4.85 -4.76 9.57
CA LYS A 53 5.49 -3.52 10.04
C LYS A 53 6.88 -3.42 9.39
N LEU A 54 7.16 -2.29 8.77
CA LEU A 54 8.45 -2.00 8.16
C LEU A 54 9.32 -1.17 9.10
N SER A 55 10.57 -1.59 9.24
CA SER A 55 11.61 -0.88 9.97
C SER A 55 12.67 -0.33 9.02
N PRO A 56 13.49 0.66 9.45
CA PRO A 56 14.62 1.12 8.64
C PRO A 56 15.56 0.01 8.20
N ASN A 57 15.73 -1.05 9.00
CA ASN A 57 16.57 -2.19 8.64
C ASN A 57 16.02 -3.01 7.47
N ASP A 58 14.70 -3.05 7.29
CA ASP A 58 14.07 -3.77 6.18
C ASP A 58 14.35 -3.13 4.82
N VAL A 59 14.77 -1.87 4.80
CA VAL A 59 14.93 -1.07 3.59
C VAL A 59 16.38 -0.59 3.33
N VAL A 60 17.35 -1.14 4.05
CA VAL A 60 18.76 -0.70 3.97
C VAL A 60 19.33 -0.87 2.57
N GLU A 61 19.10 -2.01 1.93
CA GLU A 61 19.76 -2.39 0.67
C GLU A 61 18.89 -2.24 -0.57
N ILE A 62 17.69 -1.67 -0.44
CA ILE A 62 16.72 -1.65 -1.54
C ILE A 62 16.81 -0.42 -2.45
N LEU A 63 17.58 0.60 -2.09
CA LEU A 63 17.67 1.85 -2.87
C LEU A 63 18.00 1.63 -4.35
N PRO A 64 19.04 0.85 -4.71
CA PRO A 64 19.37 0.59 -6.11
C PRO A 64 18.64 -0.62 -6.69
N ARG A 65 17.85 -1.31 -5.90
CA ARG A 65 17.20 -2.57 -6.29
C ARG A 65 15.93 -2.30 -7.08
N GLY A 66 15.83 -2.88 -8.28
CA GLY A 66 14.61 -2.86 -9.08
C GLY A 66 13.46 -3.63 -8.46
N GLY A 67 12.27 -3.45 -9.00
CA GLY A 67 11.06 -4.06 -8.47
C GLY A 67 10.57 -3.40 -7.18
N THR A 68 9.82 -4.14 -6.41
CA THR A 68 9.29 -3.69 -5.12
C THR A 68 9.30 -4.84 -4.10
N ILE A 69 9.76 -4.57 -2.89
CA ILE A 69 9.76 -5.56 -1.80
C ILE A 69 8.35 -5.90 -1.31
N LEU A 70 7.35 -5.07 -1.64
CA LEU A 70 5.95 -5.32 -1.28
C LEU A 70 5.18 -6.06 -2.38
N GLY A 71 5.76 -6.19 -3.57
CA GLY A 71 5.06 -6.75 -4.72
C GLY A 71 4.03 -5.79 -5.32
N THR A 72 3.46 -6.20 -6.44
CA THR A 72 2.38 -5.47 -7.12
C THR A 72 1.25 -6.41 -7.50
N TYR A 73 0.10 -5.83 -7.84
CA TYR A 73 -1.02 -6.57 -8.39
C TYR A 73 -1.76 -5.67 -9.39
N ASN A 74 -1.99 -6.16 -10.60
CA ASN A 74 -2.58 -5.37 -11.67
C ASN A 74 -3.85 -6.00 -12.28
N LYS A 75 -4.33 -7.11 -11.75
CA LYS A 75 -5.50 -7.83 -12.29
C LYS A 75 -6.84 -7.46 -11.66
N GLY A 76 -6.87 -6.63 -10.62
CA GLY A 76 -8.06 -6.40 -9.82
C GLY A 76 -8.70 -5.02 -9.97
N ASP A 77 -8.08 -4.13 -10.71
CA ASP A 77 -8.45 -2.72 -10.68
C ASP A 77 -9.42 -2.32 -11.81
N ASN A 78 -9.65 -3.21 -12.80
CA ASN A 78 -10.64 -3.05 -13.87
C ASN A 78 -11.92 -3.87 -13.63
N LEU A 79 -12.37 -3.92 -12.39
CA LEU A 79 -13.55 -4.69 -12.01
C LEU A 79 -14.85 -3.98 -12.39
N GLU A 80 -15.89 -4.76 -12.71
CA GLU A 80 -17.25 -4.26 -12.78
C GLU A 80 -17.64 -3.53 -11.48
N ALA A 81 -18.50 -2.53 -11.59
CA ALA A 81 -18.86 -1.64 -10.48
C ALA A 81 -19.26 -2.38 -9.19
N LYS A 82 -19.97 -3.52 -9.32
CA LYS A 82 -20.39 -4.34 -8.18
C LYS A 82 -19.21 -4.98 -7.44
N HIS A 83 -18.25 -5.56 -8.18
CA HIS A 83 -17.06 -6.18 -7.60
C HIS A 83 -16.12 -5.13 -7.03
N ARG A 84 -16.01 -3.96 -7.67
CA ARG A 84 -15.24 -2.83 -7.17
C ARG A 84 -15.78 -2.33 -5.84
N GLU A 85 -17.09 -2.20 -5.70
CA GLU A 85 -17.72 -1.76 -4.45
C GLU A 85 -17.42 -2.72 -3.29
N LYS A 86 -17.55 -4.03 -3.52
CA LYS A 86 -17.21 -5.06 -2.54
C LYS A 86 -15.74 -4.98 -2.11
N ARG A 87 -14.84 -4.78 -3.09
CA ARG A 87 -13.40 -4.64 -2.84
C ARG A 87 -13.10 -3.40 -2.01
N ILE A 88 -13.70 -2.26 -2.33
CA ILE A 88 -13.52 -1.01 -1.59
C ILE A 88 -13.98 -1.16 -0.13
N LYS A 89 -15.15 -1.77 0.10
CA LYS A 89 -15.64 -2.05 1.45
C LYS A 89 -14.68 -2.94 2.25
N ALA A 90 -14.11 -3.96 1.61
CA ALA A 90 -13.13 -4.85 2.24
C ALA A 90 -11.84 -4.09 2.60
N ILE A 91 -11.37 -3.18 1.74
CA ILE A 91 -10.20 -2.33 2.01
C ILE A 91 -10.46 -1.40 3.20
N ILE A 92 -11.61 -0.74 3.23
CA ILE A 92 -11.99 0.15 4.34
C ILE A 92 -12.06 -0.61 5.66
N SER A 93 -12.68 -1.79 5.64
CA SER A 93 -12.75 -2.66 6.83
C SER A 93 -11.34 -3.01 7.34
N ALA A 94 -10.45 -3.41 6.45
CA ALA A 94 -9.06 -3.73 6.80
C ALA A 94 -8.28 -2.51 7.32
N PHE A 95 -8.46 -1.35 6.70
CA PHE A 95 -7.87 -0.08 7.12
C PHE A 95 -8.24 0.23 8.59
N ASN A 96 -9.52 0.12 8.90
CA ASN A 96 -10.03 0.34 10.26
C ASN A 96 -9.53 -0.73 11.25
N GLN A 97 -9.52 -2.00 10.84
CA GLN A 97 -9.04 -3.11 11.67
C GLN A 97 -7.55 -2.98 12.01
N LEU A 98 -6.74 -2.52 11.07
CA LEU A 98 -5.32 -2.23 11.26
C LEU A 98 -5.08 -0.91 12.00
N LYS A 99 -6.12 -0.12 12.25
CA LYS A 99 -6.04 1.21 12.85
C LYS A 99 -5.08 2.13 12.09
N LEU A 100 -5.15 2.09 10.77
CA LEU A 100 -4.39 3.00 9.94
C LEU A 100 -5.01 4.40 10.00
N GLU A 101 -4.17 5.42 9.97
CA GLU A 101 -4.58 6.83 9.97
C GLU A 101 -4.41 7.47 8.60
N ALA A 102 -3.57 6.87 7.77
CA ALA A 102 -3.36 7.28 6.38
C ALA A 102 -2.88 6.09 5.54
N LEU A 103 -2.99 6.24 4.22
CA LEU A 103 -2.54 5.25 3.26
C LEU A 103 -1.74 5.94 2.15
N ILE A 104 -0.51 5.52 1.94
CA ILE A 104 0.32 5.93 0.82
C ILE A 104 0.20 4.88 -0.28
N VAL A 105 -0.24 5.32 -1.44
CA VAL A 105 -0.47 4.44 -2.59
C VAL A 105 0.43 4.88 -3.74
N VAL A 106 1.33 3.99 -4.14
CA VAL A 106 2.23 4.20 -5.27
C VAL A 106 1.82 3.25 -6.40
N GLY A 107 1.40 3.79 -7.53
CA GLY A 107 0.95 2.94 -8.63
C GLY A 107 0.43 3.72 -9.82
N GLY A 108 -0.01 3.00 -10.84
CA GLY A 108 -0.57 3.54 -12.07
C GLY A 108 -2.06 3.87 -11.98
N GLU A 109 -2.67 4.08 -13.14
CA GLU A 109 -4.05 4.55 -13.28
C GLU A 109 -5.07 3.70 -12.51
N GLY A 110 -5.04 2.37 -12.68
CA GLY A 110 -5.98 1.48 -11.99
C GLY A 110 -5.86 1.56 -10.47
N THR A 111 -4.64 1.57 -9.96
CA THR A 111 -4.37 1.69 -8.53
C THR A 111 -4.83 3.05 -7.98
N GLN A 112 -4.59 4.13 -8.71
CA GLN A 112 -5.03 5.48 -8.34
C GLN A 112 -6.55 5.62 -8.41
N SER A 113 -7.21 4.94 -9.34
CA SER A 113 -8.68 4.90 -9.40
C SER A 113 -9.28 4.33 -8.11
N ILE A 114 -8.75 3.22 -7.61
CA ILE A 114 -9.17 2.65 -6.32
C ILE A 114 -8.89 3.63 -5.18
N ALA A 115 -7.69 4.23 -5.14
CA ALA A 115 -7.35 5.23 -4.13
C ALA A 115 -8.34 6.40 -4.11
N HIS A 116 -8.74 6.90 -5.27
CA HIS A 116 -9.74 7.98 -5.40
C HIS A 116 -11.08 7.57 -4.77
N HIS A 117 -11.56 6.35 -5.05
CA HIS A 117 -12.78 5.86 -4.41
C HIS A 117 -12.66 5.73 -2.88
N LEU A 118 -11.47 5.48 -2.35
CA LEU A 118 -11.25 5.46 -0.90
C LEU A 118 -11.33 6.87 -0.30
N VAL A 119 -10.75 7.87 -0.99
CA VAL A 119 -10.85 9.28 -0.58
C VAL A 119 -12.32 9.74 -0.51
N ASP A 120 -13.14 9.38 -1.51
CA ASP A 120 -14.57 9.70 -1.52
C ASP A 120 -15.33 9.11 -0.32
N ARG A 121 -14.76 8.13 0.36
CA ARG A 121 -15.31 7.48 1.54
C ARG A 121 -14.59 7.82 2.85
N GLY A 122 -13.74 8.84 2.83
CA GLY A 122 -13.13 9.41 4.03
C GLY A 122 -11.81 8.79 4.48
N ILE A 123 -11.10 8.06 3.59
CA ILE A 123 -9.73 7.57 3.85
C ILE A 123 -8.71 8.50 3.20
#